data_d402112c348934de5df9010f44668344
#
_entry.id   d402112c348934de5df9010f44668344
#
_cell.length_a   1.000
_cell.length_b   1.000
_cell.length_c   1.000
_cell.angle_alpha   90.00
_cell.angle_beta   90.00
_cell.angle_gamma   90.00
#
_symmetry.space_group_name_H-M   'P 1'
#
loop_
_entity.id
_entity.type
_entity.pdbx_description
1 polymer ?
#
loop_
_entity_poly.entity_id
_entity_poly.type
_entity_poly.pdbx_seq_one_letter_code
_entity_poly.pdbx_strand_id
1 'polypeptide(L)'
;MNKRLVLFSSLLMNIAIFSQQTDTLQIVRADTLQTVQTVQIAQENQDESVFKGRFSDSIDEIWELRESYKRGTFSLRAYRPNYIILSRYSTNPNRQPIGLNMNRAIPEYKNYQNIEAKFQVSLKVKVLQGAFWNKGDLWLGFTQQSFWQVYNGKMSRPFRETNYEPELMFIYPLNLTAGKFRIKMAGISVNHQSNGKEELLSRSWNRLILITAFEWGDFAITNKLWQRFTEKGDDDDNPSIQDYVGRTEFTIGYARKKHIFSLVLRNNLNFKHNRGFAEFSWTYPIKGTLKMMLQASHGYGDSLIDYNHKQTIIGVGAVFQSL
;
A
#
# COMPACT_ATOMS: atom_id res chain seq x y z
N MET A 1 -59.78 -31.80 55.17
CA MET A 1 -58.70 -32.60 54.55
C MET A 1 -57.82 -31.66 53.69
N ASN A 2 -56.75 -31.32 54.25
CA ASN A 2 -55.40 -30.99 53.83
C ASN A 2 -55.22 -29.99 52.74
N LYS A 3 -55.44 -28.71 53.01
CA LYS A 3 -54.87 -27.59 52.25
C LYS A 3 -53.33 -27.45 52.42
N ARG A 4 -52.72 -28.18 53.38
CA ARG A 4 -51.25 -28.12 53.60
C ARG A 4 -50.46 -29.05 52.67
N LEU A 5 -51.07 -30.04 52.04
CA LEU A 5 -50.40 -31.03 51.19
C LEU A 5 -50.23 -30.47 49.76
N VAL A 6 -51.09 -29.58 49.29
CA VAL A 6 -51.06 -29.01 47.98
C VAL A 6 -49.97 -27.90 47.88
N LEU A 7 -49.71 -27.19 48.99
CA LEU A 7 -48.69 -26.17 49.06
C LEU A 7 -47.25 -26.74 49.03
N PHE A 8 -47.06 -27.93 49.58
CA PHE A 8 -45.73 -28.58 49.61
C PHE A 8 -45.34 -29.16 48.24
N SER A 9 -46.30 -29.68 47.49
CA SER A 9 -46.06 -30.23 46.15
C SER A 9 -45.76 -29.13 45.14
N SER A 10 -46.41 -27.96 45.24
CA SER A 10 -46.15 -26.80 44.35
C SER A 10 -44.78 -26.15 44.63
N LEU A 11 -44.30 -26.18 45.89
CA LEU A 11 -43.00 -25.61 46.24
C LEU A 11 -41.85 -26.50 45.74
N LEU A 12 -41.97 -27.86 45.86
CA LEU A 12 -40.98 -28.79 45.34
C LEU A 12 -40.93 -28.78 43.80
N MET A 13 -42.05 -28.59 43.10
CA MET A 13 -42.10 -28.51 41.66
C MET A 13 -41.45 -27.19 41.13
N ASN A 14 -41.60 -26.08 41.85
CA ASN A 14 -40.94 -24.82 41.52
C ASN A 14 -39.41 -24.87 41.77
N ILE A 15 -38.96 -25.58 42.83
CA ILE A 15 -37.52 -25.75 43.06
C ILE A 15 -36.88 -26.64 41.99
N ALA A 16 -37.55 -27.70 41.54
CA ALA A 16 -37.07 -28.56 40.46
C ALA A 16 -36.98 -27.83 39.11
N ILE A 17 -37.97 -26.99 38.80
CA ILE A 17 -37.96 -26.17 37.58
C ILE A 17 -36.83 -25.11 37.65
N PHE A 18 -36.60 -24.52 38.82
CA PHE A 18 -35.52 -23.52 38.98
C PHE A 18 -34.13 -24.17 38.91
N SER A 19 -33.95 -25.39 39.42
CA SER A 19 -32.72 -26.17 39.32
C SER A 19 -32.43 -26.55 37.85
N GLN A 20 -33.43 -27.03 37.10
CA GLN A 20 -33.26 -27.34 35.68
C GLN A 20 -32.97 -26.11 34.83
N GLN A 21 -33.55 -24.94 35.16
CA GLN A 21 -33.29 -23.69 34.44
C GLN A 21 -31.88 -23.18 34.72
N THR A 22 -31.35 -23.33 35.93
CA THR A 22 -29.95 -22.96 36.24
C THR A 22 -28.93 -23.89 35.58
N ASP A 23 -29.20 -25.20 35.54
CA ASP A 23 -28.32 -26.16 34.87
C ASP A 23 -28.30 -25.93 33.34
N THR A 24 -29.46 -25.68 32.72
CA THR A 24 -29.56 -25.36 31.28
C THR A 24 -28.84 -24.04 30.95
N LEU A 25 -28.95 -23.01 31.79
CA LEU A 25 -28.23 -21.75 31.63
C LEU A 25 -26.72 -21.91 31.81
N GLN A 26 -26.25 -22.78 32.70
CA GLN A 26 -24.82 -23.07 32.85
C GLN A 26 -24.27 -23.85 31.66
N ILE A 27 -24.98 -24.84 31.15
CA ILE A 27 -24.59 -25.64 29.98
C ILE A 27 -24.54 -24.72 28.73
N VAL A 28 -25.56 -23.91 28.47
CA VAL A 28 -25.59 -22.97 27.36
C VAL A 28 -24.43 -21.94 27.46
N ARG A 29 -24.11 -21.49 28.68
CA ARG A 29 -22.99 -20.56 28.90
C ARG A 29 -21.62 -21.24 28.69
N ALA A 30 -21.46 -22.48 29.08
CA ALA A 30 -20.25 -23.27 28.87
C ALA A 30 -20.03 -23.54 27.36
N ASP A 31 -21.08 -23.97 26.64
CA ASP A 31 -21.02 -24.22 25.20
C ASP A 31 -20.76 -22.96 24.42
N THR A 32 -21.37 -21.81 24.81
CA THR A 32 -21.12 -20.51 24.18
C THR A 32 -19.68 -20.06 24.41
N LEU A 33 -19.13 -20.24 25.61
CA LEU A 33 -17.74 -19.90 25.93
C LEU A 33 -16.75 -20.79 25.16
N GLN A 34 -17.01 -22.10 25.07
CA GLN A 34 -16.21 -23.02 24.26
C GLN A 34 -16.28 -22.67 22.78
N THR A 35 -17.47 -22.35 22.27
CA THR A 35 -17.64 -21.92 20.86
C THR A 35 -16.89 -20.61 20.58
N VAL A 36 -16.99 -19.62 21.47
CA VAL A 36 -16.26 -18.36 21.36
C VAL A 36 -14.75 -18.56 21.41
N GLN A 37 -14.26 -19.41 22.36
CA GLN A 37 -12.84 -19.75 22.42
C GLN A 37 -12.37 -20.52 21.19
N THR A 38 -13.16 -21.46 20.69
CA THR A 38 -12.81 -22.21 19.46
C THR A 38 -12.77 -21.29 18.23
N VAL A 39 -13.71 -20.36 18.12
CA VAL A 39 -13.73 -19.34 17.05
C VAL A 39 -12.55 -18.38 17.18
N GLN A 40 -12.21 -17.94 18.40
CA GLN A 40 -11.04 -17.10 18.64
C GLN A 40 -9.73 -17.84 18.31
N ILE A 41 -9.56 -19.09 18.72
CA ILE A 41 -8.39 -19.92 18.39
C ILE A 41 -8.32 -20.18 16.88
N ALA A 42 -9.46 -20.42 16.23
CA ALA A 42 -9.52 -20.60 14.79
C ALA A 42 -9.18 -19.30 14.03
N GLN A 43 -9.63 -18.15 14.51
CA GLN A 43 -9.25 -16.83 13.97
C GLN A 43 -7.77 -16.50 14.24
N GLU A 44 -7.27 -16.79 15.44
CA GLU A 44 -5.86 -16.60 15.78
C GLU A 44 -4.94 -17.53 14.96
N ASN A 45 -5.35 -18.77 14.72
CA ASN A 45 -4.66 -19.73 13.87
C ASN A 45 -4.76 -19.35 12.37
N GLN A 46 -5.87 -18.77 11.91
CA GLN A 46 -5.97 -18.21 10.56
C GLN A 46 -5.07 -16.97 10.41
N ASP A 47 -5.06 -16.07 11.39
CA ASP A 47 -4.16 -14.92 11.39
C ASP A 47 -2.68 -15.35 11.43
N GLU A 48 -2.31 -16.37 12.19
CA GLU A 48 -0.95 -16.94 12.17
C GLU A 48 -0.63 -17.67 10.86
N SER A 49 -1.58 -18.33 10.21
CA SER A 49 -1.35 -19.01 8.94
C SER A 49 -1.14 -18.01 7.78
N VAL A 50 -1.83 -16.88 7.81
CA VAL A 50 -1.63 -15.76 6.87
C VAL A 50 -0.23 -15.15 7.04
N PHE A 51 0.35 -15.19 8.26
CA PHE A 51 1.70 -14.70 8.53
C PHE A 51 2.81 -15.76 8.43
N LYS A 52 2.46 -17.06 8.30
CA LYS A 52 3.42 -18.15 8.06
C LYS A 52 3.84 -18.28 6.60
N GLY A 53 3.11 -17.67 5.67
CA GLY A 53 3.55 -17.50 4.28
C GLY A 53 4.82 -16.64 4.25
N ARG A 54 5.86 -17.12 3.56
CA ARG A 54 7.04 -16.28 3.28
C ARG A 54 6.57 -15.07 2.51
N PHE A 55 7.16 -13.90 2.76
CA PHE A 55 6.88 -12.69 1.96
C PHE A 55 7.10 -12.93 0.45
N SER A 56 7.82 -13.99 0.12
CA SER A 56 8.04 -14.51 -1.23
C SER A 56 6.77 -14.99 -1.94
N ASP A 57 5.83 -15.58 -1.22
CA ASP A 57 4.57 -16.01 -1.81
C ASP A 57 3.71 -14.82 -2.21
N SER A 58 3.99 -13.64 -1.63
CA SER A 58 3.29 -12.39 -1.97
C SER A 58 3.55 -11.95 -3.43
N ILE A 59 4.76 -12.13 -3.96
CA ILE A 59 5.05 -11.78 -5.38
C ILE A 59 4.23 -12.68 -6.31
N ASP A 60 4.19 -13.99 -6.04
CA ASP A 60 3.41 -14.95 -6.83
C ASP A 60 1.92 -14.66 -6.77
N GLU A 61 1.39 -14.31 -5.60
CA GLU A 61 -0.02 -13.98 -5.41
C GLU A 61 -0.39 -12.63 -6.02
N ILE A 62 0.42 -11.59 -5.77
CA ILE A 62 0.19 -10.23 -6.29
C ILE A 62 0.12 -10.20 -7.81
N TRP A 63 1.02 -10.96 -8.47
CA TRP A 63 1.14 -10.98 -9.92
C TRP A 63 0.52 -12.22 -10.57
N GLU A 64 -0.10 -13.10 -9.75
CA GLU A 64 -0.74 -14.33 -10.21
C GLU A 64 0.21 -15.19 -11.11
N LEU A 65 1.48 -15.34 -10.66
CA LEU A 65 2.52 -15.97 -11.47
C LEU A 65 2.38 -17.49 -11.57
N ARG A 66 1.70 -18.12 -10.60
CA ARG A 66 1.41 -19.58 -10.59
C ARG A 66 -0.06 -19.82 -10.89
N GLU A 67 -0.37 -20.98 -11.48
CA GLU A 67 -1.75 -21.40 -11.79
C GLU A 67 -2.67 -21.34 -10.56
N SER A 68 -2.18 -21.76 -9.38
CA SER A 68 -2.95 -21.74 -8.13
C SER A 68 -3.40 -20.34 -7.68
N TYR A 69 -2.74 -19.29 -8.14
CA TYR A 69 -3.07 -17.90 -7.83
C TYR A 69 -3.85 -17.19 -8.94
N LYS A 70 -3.98 -17.80 -10.11
CA LYS A 70 -4.71 -17.19 -11.23
C LYS A 70 -6.18 -17.04 -10.93
N ARG A 71 -6.72 -15.85 -11.10
CA ARG A 71 -8.10 -15.48 -10.82
C ARG A 71 -8.85 -14.94 -12.04
N GLY A 72 -8.27 -15.16 -13.23
CA GLY A 72 -8.84 -14.73 -14.51
C GLY A 72 -8.68 -13.23 -14.78
N THR A 73 -9.40 -12.77 -15.80
CA THR A 73 -9.36 -11.37 -16.28
C THR A 73 -10.49 -10.53 -15.67
N PHE A 74 -10.37 -9.20 -15.77
CA PHE A 74 -11.37 -8.19 -15.39
C PHE A 74 -11.78 -8.22 -13.91
N SER A 75 -10.89 -8.75 -13.05
CA SER A 75 -11.07 -8.74 -11.60
C SER A 75 -10.14 -7.70 -10.98
N LEU A 76 -10.73 -6.76 -10.22
CA LEU A 76 -9.98 -5.68 -9.59
C LEU A 76 -9.11 -6.20 -8.45
N ARG A 77 -7.84 -5.78 -8.39
CA ARG A 77 -6.85 -6.17 -7.40
C ARG A 77 -6.12 -4.95 -6.85
N ALA A 78 -5.59 -5.04 -5.65
CA ALA A 78 -4.60 -4.07 -5.19
C ALA A 78 -3.33 -4.17 -6.04
N TYR A 79 -2.72 -3.02 -6.33
CA TYR A 79 -1.46 -2.93 -7.06
C TYR A 79 -0.30 -2.55 -6.15
N ARG A 80 -0.43 -1.43 -5.45
CA ARG A 80 0.45 -0.97 -4.38
C ARG A 80 -0.34 -0.92 -3.07
N PRO A 81 0.27 -0.74 -1.90
CA PRO A 81 -0.46 -0.62 -0.65
C PRO A 81 -1.54 0.49 -0.69
N ASN A 82 -2.74 0.18 -0.20
CA ASN A 82 -3.81 1.15 -0.02
C ASN A 82 -3.78 1.62 1.43
N TYR A 83 -3.47 2.91 1.65
CA TYR A 83 -3.24 3.44 2.98
C TYR A 83 -3.73 4.88 3.15
N ILE A 84 -3.90 5.28 4.40
CA ILE A 84 -4.02 6.66 4.83
C ILE A 84 -2.98 6.95 5.91
N ILE A 85 -2.16 7.98 5.72
CA ILE A 85 -1.33 8.57 6.76
C ILE A 85 -2.10 9.77 7.29
N LEU A 86 -2.62 9.62 8.51
CA LEU A 86 -3.46 10.63 9.14
C LEU A 86 -2.66 11.87 9.49
N SER A 87 -1.44 11.68 9.98
CA SER A 87 -0.55 12.77 10.35
C SER A 87 0.84 12.48 9.79
N ARG A 88 1.29 13.34 8.87
CA ARG A 88 2.67 13.35 8.35
C ARG A 88 3.26 14.75 8.54
N TYR A 89 4.41 14.79 9.15
CA TYR A 89 5.15 16.01 9.41
C TYR A 89 6.35 16.12 8.47
N SER A 90 6.43 17.23 7.72
CA SER A 90 7.59 17.58 6.90
C SER A 90 8.45 18.62 7.62
N THR A 91 9.77 18.40 7.64
CA THR A 91 10.73 19.38 8.15
C THR A 91 10.84 20.61 7.27
N ASN A 92 10.50 20.48 5.98
CA ASN A 92 10.67 21.52 4.97
C ASN A 92 9.57 21.41 3.90
N PRO A 93 8.31 21.81 4.20
CA PRO A 93 7.24 21.75 3.22
C PRO A 93 7.51 22.73 2.06
N ASN A 94 7.25 22.31 0.83
CA ASN A 94 7.40 23.12 -0.35
C ASN A 94 6.23 24.14 -0.45
N ARG A 95 6.48 25.36 -0.03
CA ARG A 95 5.49 26.44 -0.04
C ARG A 95 5.42 27.23 -1.33
N GLN A 96 6.45 27.10 -2.16
CA GLN A 96 6.54 27.76 -3.47
C GLN A 96 7.18 26.77 -4.45
N PRO A 97 6.40 25.83 -5.05
CA PRO A 97 6.93 24.77 -5.89
C PRO A 97 7.36 25.29 -7.26
N ILE A 98 8.60 25.78 -7.34
CA ILE A 98 9.20 26.30 -8.55
C ILE A 98 9.61 25.15 -9.46
N GLY A 99 9.13 25.15 -10.69
CA GLY A 99 9.57 24.25 -11.77
C GLY A 99 10.91 24.70 -12.34
N LEU A 100 11.58 23.81 -13.07
CA LEU A 100 12.84 24.12 -13.76
C LEU A 100 12.64 24.57 -15.22
N ASN A 101 11.40 24.71 -15.68
CA ASN A 101 11.12 25.36 -16.95
C ASN A 101 11.28 26.87 -16.77
N MET A 102 12.35 27.41 -17.32
CA MET A 102 12.74 28.83 -17.18
C MET A 102 11.78 29.81 -17.86
N ASN A 103 10.94 29.32 -18.76
CA ASN A 103 9.95 30.16 -19.48
C ASN A 103 8.67 30.39 -18.68
N ARG A 104 8.54 29.75 -17.50
CA ARG A 104 7.35 29.86 -16.65
C ARG A 104 7.57 30.84 -15.50
N ALA A 105 6.52 31.59 -15.17
CA ALA A 105 6.52 32.49 -14.03
C ALA A 105 6.67 31.72 -12.70
N ILE A 106 7.10 32.42 -11.66
CA ILE A 106 7.24 31.83 -10.32
C ILE A 106 5.86 31.71 -9.67
N PRO A 107 5.48 30.52 -9.17
CA PRO A 107 4.22 30.33 -8.46
C PRO A 107 4.10 31.18 -7.21
N GLU A 108 2.88 31.51 -6.83
CA GLU A 108 2.60 32.21 -5.59
C GLU A 108 3.01 31.38 -4.35
N TYR A 109 3.59 32.06 -3.35
CA TYR A 109 3.88 31.43 -2.07
C TYR A 109 2.59 31.03 -1.34
N LYS A 110 2.52 29.80 -0.86
CA LYS A 110 1.38 29.26 -0.11
C LYS A 110 1.75 28.93 1.33
N ASN A 111 0.91 29.35 2.26
CA ASN A 111 1.10 29.06 3.69
C ASN A 111 0.74 27.61 4.07
N TYR A 112 1.35 26.63 3.41
CA TYR A 112 1.20 25.24 3.78
C TYR A 112 1.80 24.95 5.16
N GLN A 113 1.09 24.18 5.97
CA GLN A 113 1.58 23.71 7.25
C GLN A 113 2.58 22.58 7.07
N ASN A 114 3.43 22.38 8.08
CA ASN A 114 4.38 21.26 8.13
C ASN A 114 3.68 19.90 8.28
N ILE A 115 2.42 19.92 8.73
CA ILE A 115 1.62 18.72 8.97
C ILE A 115 0.47 18.63 7.97
N GLU A 116 0.30 17.46 7.37
CA GLU A 116 -0.78 17.15 6.44
C GLU A 116 -1.18 15.67 6.52
N ALA A 117 -2.28 15.29 5.90
CA ALA A 117 -2.61 13.89 5.66
C ALA A 117 -2.16 13.48 4.24
N LYS A 118 -1.88 12.17 4.05
CA LYS A 118 -1.61 11.56 2.73
C LYS A 118 -2.42 10.29 2.61
N PHE A 119 -3.01 10.03 1.46
CA PHE A 119 -3.58 8.72 1.18
C PHE A 119 -3.18 8.23 -0.21
N GLN A 120 -3.15 6.93 -0.35
CA GLN A 120 -2.89 6.22 -1.60
C GLN A 120 -3.99 5.21 -1.87
N VAL A 121 -4.52 5.26 -3.08
CA VAL A 121 -5.37 4.22 -3.66
C VAL A 121 -4.66 3.68 -4.89
N SER A 122 -4.48 2.35 -4.94
CA SER A 122 -3.74 1.72 -6.02
C SER A 122 -4.36 0.38 -6.38
N LEU A 123 -4.81 0.27 -7.62
CA LEU A 123 -5.56 -0.85 -8.13
C LEU A 123 -4.98 -1.30 -9.46
N LYS A 124 -5.17 -2.57 -9.82
CA LYS A 124 -4.89 -3.11 -11.15
C LYS A 124 -5.93 -4.12 -11.56
N VAL A 125 -6.03 -4.33 -12.86
CA VAL A 125 -6.88 -5.34 -13.46
C VAL A 125 -6.12 -6.07 -14.56
N LYS A 126 -6.21 -7.41 -14.59
CA LYS A 126 -5.67 -8.21 -15.68
C LYS A 126 -6.63 -8.12 -16.86
N VAL A 127 -6.14 -7.63 -18.01
CA VAL A 127 -6.94 -7.49 -19.24
C VAL A 127 -6.71 -8.61 -20.23
N LEU A 128 -5.52 -9.25 -20.18
CA LEU A 128 -5.20 -10.40 -21.00
C LEU A 128 -4.34 -11.38 -20.19
N GLN A 129 -4.69 -12.66 -20.24
CA GLN A 129 -3.96 -13.74 -19.58
C GLN A 129 -3.33 -14.67 -20.60
N GLY A 130 -2.08 -15.09 -20.37
CA GLY A 130 -1.40 -16.05 -21.21
C GLY A 130 -1.02 -15.53 -22.60
N ALA A 131 -0.69 -14.25 -22.75
CA ALA A 131 -0.47 -13.57 -24.02
C ALA A 131 0.63 -14.21 -24.89
N PHE A 132 1.72 -14.71 -24.26
CA PHE A 132 2.83 -15.36 -24.97
C PHE A 132 3.14 -16.70 -24.32
N TRP A 133 3.13 -17.78 -25.10
CA TRP A 133 3.37 -19.16 -24.66
C TRP A 133 2.55 -19.56 -23.42
N ASN A 134 1.32 -19.07 -23.34
CA ASN A 134 0.38 -19.26 -22.21
C ASN A 134 0.91 -18.80 -20.84
N LYS A 135 1.84 -17.83 -20.79
CA LYS A 135 2.46 -17.40 -19.53
C LYS A 135 2.40 -15.90 -19.25
N GLY A 136 2.51 -15.06 -20.27
CA GLY A 136 2.56 -13.60 -20.04
C GLY A 136 1.17 -13.01 -19.82
N ASP A 137 1.04 -12.08 -18.91
CA ASP A 137 -0.22 -11.40 -18.56
C ASP A 137 -0.11 -9.89 -18.79
N LEU A 138 -1.15 -9.28 -19.35
CA LEU A 138 -1.28 -7.84 -19.55
C LEU A 138 -2.19 -7.25 -18.46
N TRP A 139 -1.69 -6.22 -17.80
CA TRP A 139 -2.36 -5.56 -16.70
C TRP A 139 -2.53 -4.06 -16.96
N LEU A 140 -3.67 -3.52 -16.58
CA LEU A 140 -3.87 -2.09 -16.40
C LEU A 140 -3.78 -1.76 -14.92
N GLY A 141 -2.92 -0.83 -14.56
CA GLY A 141 -2.75 -0.30 -13.21
C GLY A 141 -3.14 1.16 -13.12
N PHE A 142 -3.60 1.57 -11.95
CA PHE A 142 -3.86 2.96 -11.63
C PHE A 142 -3.49 3.21 -10.16
N THR A 143 -2.68 4.25 -9.94
CA THR A 143 -2.33 4.70 -8.59
C THR A 143 -2.65 6.18 -8.45
N GLN A 144 -3.32 6.53 -7.37
CA GLN A 144 -3.55 7.91 -6.95
C GLN A 144 -2.93 8.14 -5.60
N GLN A 145 -2.18 9.24 -5.46
CA GLN A 145 -1.69 9.74 -4.18
C GLN A 145 -2.21 11.15 -3.96
N SER A 146 -2.79 11.43 -2.81
CA SER A 146 -3.31 12.74 -2.47
C SER A 146 -2.70 13.24 -1.17
N PHE A 147 -2.30 14.50 -1.17
CA PHE A 147 -1.66 15.21 -0.07
C PHE A 147 -2.61 16.31 0.39
N TRP A 148 -3.12 16.21 1.60
CA TRP A 148 -4.24 17.00 2.07
C TRP A 148 -3.87 17.84 3.30
N GLN A 149 -3.92 19.14 3.14
CA GLN A 149 -3.73 20.11 4.23
C GLN A 149 -4.93 20.17 5.19
N VAL A 150 -5.42 18.99 5.60
CA VAL A 150 -6.65 18.83 6.38
C VAL A 150 -6.68 19.65 7.69
N TYR A 151 -5.52 19.91 8.26
CA TYR A 151 -5.36 20.69 9.50
C TYR A 151 -5.23 22.20 9.25
N ASN A 152 -5.12 22.63 7.98
CA ASN A 152 -4.91 24.03 7.62
C ASN A 152 -6.24 24.78 7.43
N GLY A 153 -6.91 25.11 8.52
CA GLY A 153 -8.17 25.84 8.50
C GLY A 153 -8.08 27.24 7.87
N LYS A 154 -6.92 27.91 7.99
CA LYS A 154 -6.71 29.25 7.41
C LYS A 154 -6.73 29.24 5.87
N MET A 155 -6.41 28.11 5.25
CA MET A 155 -6.46 27.92 3.80
C MET A 155 -7.70 27.10 3.34
N SER A 156 -8.72 26.94 4.18
CA SER A 156 -9.91 26.13 3.86
C SER A 156 -9.59 24.66 3.54
N ARG A 157 -8.55 24.09 4.14
CA ARG A 157 -8.13 22.68 4.08
C ARG A 157 -8.00 22.13 2.65
N PRO A 158 -7.17 22.72 1.77
CA PRO A 158 -7.06 22.29 0.38
C PRO A 158 -6.30 20.97 0.24
N PHE A 159 -6.56 20.25 -0.86
CA PHE A 159 -5.58 19.31 -1.37
C PHE A 159 -4.39 20.09 -1.93
N ARG A 160 -3.20 19.88 -1.36
CA ARG A 160 -1.97 20.51 -1.82
C ARG A 160 -1.52 19.93 -3.15
N GLU A 161 -1.65 18.62 -3.27
CA GLU A 161 -1.24 17.86 -4.45
C GLU A 161 -2.07 16.59 -4.58
N THR A 162 -2.31 16.17 -5.82
CA THR A 162 -2.81 14.84 -6.16
C THR A 162 -2.06 14.36 -7.37
N ASN A 163 -1.47 13.17 -7.29
CA ASN A 163 -0.75 12.52 -8.37
C ASN A 163 -1.56 11.36 -8.90
N TYR A 164 -1.70 11.27 -10.21
CA TYR A 164 -2.39 10.22 -10.95
C TYR A 164 -1.36 9.45 -11.77
N GLU A 165 -1.39 8.13 -11.69
CA GLU A 165 -0.40 7.27 -12.34
C GLU A 165 -1.09 6.06 -13.00
N PRO A 166 -1.68 6.20 -14.21
CA PRO A 166 -2.07 5.07 -15.04
C PRO A 166 -0.86 4.35 -15.63
N GLU A 167 -0.95 3.02 -15.71
CA GLU A 167 0.16 2.16 -16.15
C GLU A 167 -0.38 0.94 -16.91
N LEU A 168 0.19 0.67 -18.09
CA LEU A 168 -0.03 -0.56 -18.84
C LEU A 168 1.20 -1.45 -18.69
N MET A 169 1.04 -2.65 -18.13
CA MET A 169 2.14 -3.54 -17.76
C MET A 169 1.98 -4.90 -18.44
N PHE A 170 3.04 -5.36 -19.07
CA PHE A 170 3.17 -6.76 -19.48
C PHE A 170 4.12 -7.45 -18.51
N ILE A 171 3.65 -8.53 -17.87
CA ILE A 171 4.39 -9.28 -16.84
C ILE A 171 4.55 -10.72 -17.31
N TYR A 172 5.79 -11.22 -17.24
CA TYR A 172 6.14 -12.58 -17.62
C TYR A 172 6.79 -13.34 -16.46
N PRO A 173 6.27 -14.50 -16.03
CA PRO A 173 6.85 -15.32 -14.98
C PRO A 173 8.12 -16.01 -15.48
N LEU A 174 9.22 -15.90 -14.74
CA LEU A 174 10.51 -16.51 -15.08
C LEU A 174 10.81 -17.74 -14.22
N ASN A 175 10.61 -17.68 -12.91
CA ASN A 175 10.86 -18.75 -11.95
C ASN A 175 12.27 -19.36 -12.02
N LEU A 176 13.30 -18.52 -12.23
CA LEU A 176 14.70 -18.94 -12.27
C LEU A 176 15.28 -18.97 -10.86
N THR A 177 15.95 -20.05 -10.48
CA THR A 177 16.49 -20.24 -9.12
C THR A 177 17.98 -20.52 -9.16
N ALA A 178 18.74 -19.80 -8.31
CA ALA A 178 20.17 -20.00 -8.06
C ALA A 178 20.45 -19.88 -6.54
N GLY A 179 20.50 -21.01 -5.87
CA GLY A 179 20.64 -21.06 -4.41
C GLY A 179 19.48 -20.38 -3.68
N LYS A 180 19.76 -19.34 -2.89
CA LYS A 180 18.74 -18.54 -2.19
C LYS A 180 18.14 -17.43 -3.04
N PHE A 181 18.68 -17.18 -4.23
CA PHE A 181 18.21 -16.15 -5.15
C PHE A 181 17.21 -16.73 -6.15
N ARG A 182 16.06 -16.10 -6.28
CA ARG A 182 15.00 -16.52 -7.20
C ARG A 182 14.45 -15.32 -7.97
N ILE A 183 14.62 -15.35 -9.30
CA ILE A 183 13.97 -14.36 -10.17
C ILE A 183 12.56 -14.86 -10.46
N LYS A 184 11.57 -14.12 -10.00
CA LYS A 184 10.16 -14.49 -10.08
C LYS A 184 9.54 -14.08 -11.41
N MET A 185 9.80 -12.84 -11.83
CA MET A 185 9.23 -12.26 -13.03
C MET A 185 10.12 -11.17 -13.63
N ALA A 186 9.90 -10.93 -14.91
CA ALA A 186 10.28 -9.71 -15.60
C ALA A 186 9.05 -9.11 -16.30
N GLY A 187 9.08 -7.81 -16.53
CA GLY A 187 8.00 -7.11 -17.21
C GLY A 187 8.45 -5.79 -17.80
N ILE A 188 7.59 -5.25 -18.64
CA ILE A 188 7.76 -3.93 -19.26
C ILE A 188 6.45 -3.17 -19.08
N SER A 189 6.54 -1.87 -18.81
CA SER A 189 5.35 -1.03 -18.75
C SER A 189 5.52 0.32 -19.43
N VAL A 190 4.40 0.85 -19.90
CA VAL A 190 4.24 2.25 -20.29
C VAL A 190 3.44 2.92 -19.18
N ASN A 191 3.99 4.00 -18.67
CA ASN A 191 3.50 4.68 -17.48
C ASN A 191 3.39 6.18 -17.76
N HIS A 192 2.23 6.74 -17.44
CA HIS A 192 2.03 8.19 -17.38
C HIS A 192 1.88 8.59 -15.92
N GLN A 193 2.44 9.73 -15.52
CA GLN A 193 2.19 10.32 -14.22
C GLN A 193 1.99 11.82 -14.37
N SER A 194 0.91 12.34 -13.78
CA SER A 194 0.56 13.75 -13.81
C SER A 194 -0.11 14.19 -12.52
N ASN A 195 -0.12 15.49 -12.26
CA ASN A 195 -0.82 16.05 -11.10
C ASN A 195 -2.14 16.76 -11.45
N GLY A 196 -2.52 16.82 -12.72
CA GLY A 196 -3.77 17.43 -13.16
C GLY A 196 -3.92 18.91 -12.83
N LYS A 197 -2.80 19.61 -12.56
CA LYS A 197 -2.80 21.06 -12.33
C LYS A 197 -2.51 21.80 -13.61
N GLU A 198 -2.86 23.08 -13.62
CA GLU A 198 -2.70 23.96 -14.76
C GLU A 198 -1.38 24.72 -14.70
N GLU A 199 -0.86 25.11 -15.87
CA GLU A 199 0.26 26.03 -16.10
C GLU A 199 1.45 25.86 -15.14
N LEU A 200 1.65 26.83 -14.25
CA LEU A 200 2.82 26.94 -13.37
C LEU A 200 3.01 25.77 -12.43
N LEU A 201 1.92 25.10 -12.06
CA LEU A 201 1.89 23.98 -11.12
C LEU A 201 1.75 22.63 -11.83
N SER A 202 1.56 22.62 -13.15
CA SER A 202 1.49 21.40 -13.95
C SER A 202 2.80 20.61 -13.85
N ARG A 203 2.68 19.31 -13.59
CA ARG A 203 3.77 18.34 -13.63
C ARG A 203 3.26 17.07 -14.28
N SER A 204 3.98 16.62 -15.29
CA SER A 204 3.68 15.36 -15.96
C SER A 204 4.94 14.72 -16.53
N TRP A 205 4.95 13.44 -16.72
CA TRP A 205 5.95 12.71 -17.46
C TRP A 205 5.47 11.32 -17.89
N ASN A 206 6.06 10.85 -18.98
CA ASN A 206 5.82 9.55 -19.56
C ASN A 206 7.08 8.69 -19.47
N ARG A 207 6.94 7.40 -19.13
CA ARG A 207 8.07 6.49 -18.92
C ARG A 207 7.84 5.15 -19.59
N LEU A 208 8.91 4.60 -20.13
CA LEU A 208 9.04 3.16 -20.38
C LEU A 208 9.78 2.55 -19.20
N ILE A 209 9.21 1.55 -18.57
CA ILE A 209 9.72 0.94 -17.32
C ILE A 209 10.00 -0.55 -17.55
N LEU A 210 11.22 -0.98 -17.24
CA LEU A 210 11.56 -2.39 -17.06
C LEU A 210 11.29 -2.76 -15.60
N ILE A 211 10.55 -3.82 -15.37
CA ILE A 211 10.17 -4.32 -14.04
C ILE A 211 10.81 -5.69 -13.85
N THR A 212 11.46 -5.91 -12.71
CA THR A 212 11.92 -7.23 -12.29
C THR A 212 11.54 -7.45 -10.84
N ALA A 213 11.15 -8.68 -10.49
CA ALA A 213 10.93 -9.05 -9.10
C ALA A 213 11.68 -10.32 -8.77
N PHE A 214 12.35 -10.32 -7.63
CA PHE A 214 13.13 -11.44 -7.16
C PHE A 214 13.07 -11.59 -5.64
N GLU A 215 13.45 -12.74 -5.17
CA GLU A 215 13.52 -13.10 -3.77
C GLU A 215 14.95 -13.44 -3.40
N TRP A 216 15.34 -13.04 -2.21
CA TRP A 216 16.62 -13.43 -1.61
C TRP A 216 16.42 -13.80 -0.14
N GLY A 217 16.41 -15.07 0.15
CA GLY A 217 16.03 -15.57 1.48
C GLY A 217 14.60 -15.15 1.83
N ASP A 218 14.43 -14.32 2.86
CA ASP A 218 13.14 -13.81 3.35
C ASP A 218 12.78 -12.43 2.77
N PHE A 219 13.62 -11.91 1.87
CA PHE A 219 13.36 -10.62 1.23
C PHE A 219 12.66 -10.81 -0.11
N ALA A 220 11.61 -10.02 -0.34
CA ALA A 220 11.00 -9.82 -1.65
C ALA A 220 11.45 -8.46 -2.20
N ILE A 221 11.97 -8.45 -3.42
CA ILE A 221 12.56 -7.26 -4.00
C ILE A 221 11.96 -7.03 -5.37
N THR A 222 11.41 -5.84 -5.59
CA THR A 222 10.99 -5.39 -6.92
C THR A 222 11.91 -4.25 -7.34
N ASN A 223 12.44 -4.34 -8.55
CA ASN A 223 13.21 -3.26 -9.17
C ASN A 223 12.45 -2.73 -10.37
N LYS A 224 12.41 -1.42 -10.50
CA LYS A 224 11.95 -0.68 -11.66
C LYS A 224 13.11 0.17 -12.19
N LEU A 225 13.41 0.03 -13.47
CA LEU A 225 14.36 0.86 -14.19
C LEU A 225 13.62 1.54 -15.31
N TRP A 226 13.73 2.86 -15.45
CA TRP A 226 12.95 3.59 -16.46
C TRP A 226 13.76 4.56 -17.29
N GLN A 227 13.25 4.75 -18.50
CA GLN A 227 13.61 5.81 -19.40
C GLN A 227 12.39 6.73 -19.57
N ARG A 228 12.60 8.05 -19.39
CA ARG A 228 11.60 9.07 -19.69
C ARG A 228 11.46 9.26 -21.20
N PHE A 229 10.25 9.42 -21.70
CA PHE A 229 10.01 10.00 -23.02
C PHE A 229 10.23 11.50 -22.93
N THR A 230 11.14 12.02 -23.76
CA THR A 230 11.51 13.43 -23.73
C THR A 230 10.42 14.28 -24.40
N GLU A 231 9.95 15.28 -23.71
CA GLU A 231 9.11 16.34 -24.23
C GLU A 231 9.97 17.51 -24.70
N LYS A 232 9.47 18.33 -25.59
CA LYS A 232 10.28 19.39 -26.22
C LYS A 232 9.79 20.77 -25.82
N GLY A 233 10.76 21.68 -25.57
CA GLY A 233 10.49 23.11 -25.38
C GLY A 233 9.54 23.40 -24.22
N ASP A 234 8.54 24.24 -24.49
CA ASP A 234 7.58 24.71 -23.49
C ASP A 234 6.57 23.66 -23.07
N ASP A 235 6.45 22.56 -23.83
CA ASP A 235 5.58 21.42 -23.47
C ASP A 235 6.16 20.59 -22.30
N ASP A 236 7.45 20.74 -21.98
CA ASP A 236 8.07 20.05 -20.86
C ASP A 236 7.74 20.74 -19.52
N ASP A 237 6.77 20.22 -18.80
CA ASP A 237 6.34 20.74 -17.48
C ASP A 237 7.44 20.68 -16.42
N ASN A 238 8.35 19.72 -16.54
CA ASN A 238 9.34 19.43 -15.51
C ASN A 238 10.65 18.90 -16.11
N PRO A 239 11.39 19.75 -16.84
CA PRO A 239 12.70 19.39 -17.35
C PRO A 239 13.58 18.88 -16.20
N SER A 240 14.44 17.92 -16.48
CA SER A 240 15.35 17.33 -15.49
C SER A 240 14.69 16.53 -14.33
N ILE A 241 13.40 16.17 -14.42
CA ILE A 241 12.74 15.37 -13.37
C ILE A 241 13.51 14.08 -13.06
N GLN A 242 14.11 13.42 -14.05
CA GLN A 242 14.92 12.22 -13.86
C GLN A 242 16.18 12.46 -13.01
N ASP A 243 16.69 13.67 -12.96
CA ASP A 243 17.89 14.01 -12.18
C ASP A 243 17.59 14.13 -10.68
N TYR A 244 16.31 14.26 -10.31
CA TYR A 244 15.84 14.36 -8.94
C TYR A 244 15.08 13.12 -8.48
N VAL A 245 14.02 12.75 -9.20
CA VAL A 245 13.18 11.58 -8.85
C VAL A 245 13.93 10.27 -9.09
N GLY A 246 14.83 10.28 -10.09
CA GLY A 246 15.68 9.13 -10.37
C GLY A 246 15.35 8.43 -11.68
N ARG A 247 16.08 7.31 -11.90
CA ARG A 247 15.97 6.42 -13.06
C ARG A 247 15.68 4.97 -12.63
N THR A 248 15.76 4.72 -11.33
CA THR A 248 15.50 3.38 -10.75
C THR A 248 14.80 3.51 -9.41
N GLU A 249 14.00 2.47 -9.09
CA GLU A 249 13.37 2.27 -7.79
C GLU A 249 13.53 0.81 -7.37
N PHE A 250 14.02 0.60 -6.16
CA PHE A 250 14.00 -0.68 -5.47
C PHE A 250 12.96 -0.63 -4.36
N THR A 251 12.06 -1.59 -4.35
CA THR A 251 11.16 -1.84 -3.22
C THR A 251 11.56 -3.15 -2.58
N ILE A 252 11.97 -3.11 -1.33
CA ILE A 252 12.44 -4.25 -0.56
C ILE A 252 11.44 -4.51 0.56
N GLY A 253 10.84 -5.68 0.58
CA GLY A 253 9.90 -6.14 1.60
C GLY A 253 10.51 -7.23 2.47
N TYR A 254 10.24 -7.20 3.77
CA TYR A 254 10.62 -8.20 4.74
C TYR A 254 9.52 -8.38 5.78
N ALA A 255 9.12 -9.61 6.04
CA ALA A 255 8.12 -9.92 7.07
C ALA A 255 8.72 -10.85 8.13
N ARG A 256 8.48 -10.53 9.40
CA ARG A 256 8.87 -11.37 10.54
C ARG A 256 7.78 -11.37 11.60
N LYS A 257 7.20 -12.53 11.86
CA LYS A 257 6.01 -12.65 12.72
C LYS A 257 4.89 -11.72 12.20
N LYS A 258 4.38 -10.83 13.04
CA LYS A 258 3.34 -9.85 12.69
C LYS A 258 3.90 -8.52 12.14
N HIS A 259 5.23 -8.35 12.07
CA HIS A 259 5.86 -7.13 11.58
C HIS A 259 6.14 -7.23 10.07
N ILE A 260 5.76 -6.21 9.33
CA ILE A 260 6.10 -6.07 7.91
C ILE A 260 6.90 -4.77 7.76
N PHE A 261 8.05 -4.89 7.13
CA PHE A 261 8.95 -3.79 6.82
C PHE A 261 9.03 -3.61 5.31
N SER A 262 9.02 -2.38 4.86
CA SER A 262 9.25 -2.02 3.47
C SER A 262 10.25 -0.88 3.37
N LEU A 263 11.15 -0.98 2.41
CA LEU A 263 12.11 0.07 2.08
C LEU A 263 12.02 0.36 0.58
N VAL A 264 11.69 1.60 0.23
CA VAL A 264 11.71 2.10 -1.14
C VAL A 264 12.94 2.98 -1.31
N LEU A 265 13.74 2.69 -2.32
CA LEU A 265 14.95 3.45 -2.67
C LEU A 265 14.87 3.89 -4.13
N ARG A 266 14.94 5.18 -4.38
CA ARG A 266 15.09 5.74 -5.74
C ARG A 266 16.44 6.41 -5.90
N ASN A 267 17.01 6.33 -7.10
CA ASN A 267 18.29 6.94 -7.41
C ASN A 267 18.36 7.39 -8.87
N ASN A 268 19.04 8.50 -9.12
CA ASN A 268 19.22 9.05 -10.46
C ASN A 268 20.38 8.41 -11.25
N LEU A 269 21.12 7.48 -10.65
CA LEU A 269 22.28 6.80 -11.22
C LEU A 269 23.37 7.75 -11.78
N ASN A 270 23.41 8.99 -11.28
CA ASN A 270 24.43 9.97 -11.62
C ASN A 270 25.42 10.10 -10.48
N PHE A 271 26.58 9.48 -10.61
CA PHE A 271 27.60 9.44 -9.53
C PHE A 271 28.28 10.80 -9.27
N LYS A 272 28.21 11.75 -10.23
CA LYS A 272 28.75 13.11 -10.03
C LYS A 272 27.77 14.01 -9.27
N HIS A 273 26.47 13.87 -9.54
CA HIS A 273 25.37 14.64 -8.92
C HIS A 273 24.31 13.68 -8.40
N ASN A 274 24.71 12.83 -7.46
CA ASN A 274 23.83 11.79 -6.92
C ASN A 274 22.65 12.41 -6.15
N ARG A 275 21.43 12.04 -6.54
CA ARG A 275 20.17 12.39 -5.89
C ARG A 275 19.32 11.17 -5.79
N GLY A 276 18.53 11.13 -4.76
CA GLY A 276 17.65 9.99 -4.52
C GLY A 276 16.59 10.27 -3.46
N PHE A 277 15.86 9.21 -3.14
CA PHE A 277 14.82 9.19 -2.15
C PHE A 277 14.85 7.85 -1.44
N ALA A 278 14.67 7.86 -0.13
CA ALA A 278 14.48 6.66 0.66
C ALA A 278 13.19 6.80 1.48
N GLU A 279 12.37 5.75 1.49
CA GLU A 279 11.18 5.66 2.33
C GLU A 279 11.17 4.32 3.04
N PHE A 280 11.12 4.36 4.36
CA PHE A 280 10.95 3.20 5.23
C PHE A 280 9.53 3.18 5.77
N SER A 281 8.90 2.01 5.74
CA SER A 281 7.58 1.80 6.34
C SER A 281 7.61 0.55 7.23
N TRP A 282 6.99 0.67 8.39
CA TRP A 282 6.70 -0.45 9.29
C TRP A 282 5.20 -0.56 9.47
N THR A 283 4.66 -1.77 9.28
CA THR A 283 3.25 -2.06 9.51
C THR A 283 3.07 -3.17 10.52
N TYR A 284 2.02 -3.05 11.34
CA TYR A 284 1.65 -4.01 12.36
C TYR A 284 0.12 -4.20 12.36
N PRO A 285 -0.40 -5.45 12.36
CA PRO A 285 -1.83 -5.71 12.34
C PRO A 285 -2.52 -5.21 13.61
N ILE A 286 -3.70 -4.59 13.42
CA ILE A 286 -4.57 -4.14 14.51
C ILE A 286 -5.75 -5.12 14.63
N LYS A 287 -6.55 -5.26 13.57
CA LYS A 287 -7.73 -6.14 13.52
C LYS A 287 -8.13 -6.41 12.06
N GLY A 288 -8.35 -7.68 11.73
CA GLY A 288 -8.70 -8.10 10.36
C GLY A 288 -7.63 -7.63 9.37
N THR A 289 -8.03 -6.96 8.31
CA THR A 289 -7.12 -6.42 7.28
C THR A 289 -6.47 -5.08 7.68
N LEU A 290 -6.95 -4.42 8.75
CA LEU A 290 -6.44 -3.13 9.19
C LEU A 290 -5.09 -3.28 9.89
N LYS A 291 -4.09 -2.55 9.40
CA LYS A 291 -2.74 -2.50 9.99
C LYS A 291 -2.38 -1.07 10.34
N MET A 292 -1.72 -0.86 11.46
CA MET A 292 -1.04 0.40 11.78
C MET A 292 0.16 0.56 10.85
N MET A 293 0.49 1.80 10.49
CA MET A 293 1.65 2.13 9.66
C MET A 293 2.44 3.30 10.28
N LEU A 294 3.74 3.11 10.42
CA LEU A 294 4.71 4.20 10.59
C LEU A 294 5.52 4.32 9.30
N GLN A 295 5.71 5.55 8.85
CA GLN A 295 6.48 5.84 7.64
C GLN A 295 7.47 6.95 7.91
N ALA A 296 8.69 6.81 7.41
CA ALA A 296 9.72 7.85 7.41
C ALA A 296 10.35 7.94 6.04
N SER A 297 10.54 9.14 5.51
CA SER A 297 11.17 9.33 4.21
C SER A 297 12.14 10.51 4.21
N HIS A 298 13.12 10.44 3.29
CA HIS A 298 14.10 11.51 3.05
C HIS A 298 14.50 11.55 1.59
N GLY A 299 14.58 12.73 1.01
CA GLY A 299 15.07 12.91 -0.35
C GLY A 299 14.19 13.80 -1.21
N TYR A 300 14.26 13.58 -2.53
CA TYR A 300 13.57 14.33 -3.55
C TYR A 300 12.35 13.60 -4.10
N GLY A 301 11.33 14.35 -4.55
CA GLY A 301 10.20 13.77 -5.27
C GLY A 301 9.27 12.93 -4.40
N ASP A 302 8.98 13.37 -3.18
CA ASP A 302 7.93 12.75 -2.35
C ASP A 302 6.54 12.83 -3.03
N SER A 303 6.29 13.93 -3.72
CA SER A 303 5.18 14.11 -4.66
C SER A 303 5.68 14.66 -5.99
N LEU A 304 4.82 14.67 -7.01
CA LEU A 304 5.22 15.12 -8.34
C LEU A 304 5.54 16.62 -8.37
N ILE A 305 4.77 17.44 -7.64
CA ILE A 305 5.05 18.87 -7.53
C ILE A 305 6.34 19.17 -6.75
N ASP A 306 6.77 18.23 -5.91
CA ASP A 306 7.99 18.32 -5.10
C ASP A 306 9.18 17.58 -5.75
N TYR A 307 9.13 17.31 -7.06
CA TYR A 307 10.13 16.47 -7.73
C TYR A 307 11.57 16.95 -7.47
N ASN A 308 11.81 18.25 -7.42
CA ASN A 308 13.10 18.90 -7.19
C ASN A 308 13.28 19.45 -5.76
N HIS A 309 12.36 19.14 -4.85
CA HIS A 309 12.38 19.60 -3.47
C HIS A 309 12.80 18.50 -2.50
N LYS A 310 13.81 18.77 -1.68
CA LYS A 310 14.34 17.82 -0.68
C LYS A 310 13.70 18.05 0.67
N GLN A 311 13.16 16.99 1.27
CA GLN A 311 12.54 17.05 2.59
C GLN A 311 12.73 15.75 3.37
N THR A 312 12.55 15.85 4.68
CA THR A 312 12.46 14.71 5.59
C THR A 312 11.06 14.68 6.18
N ILE A 313 10.45 13.51 6.16
CA ILE A 313 9.05 13.33 6.55
C ILE A 313 8.94 12.16 7.50
N ILE A 314 8.08 12.30 8.50
CA ILE A 314 7.66 11.23 9.40
C ILE A 314 6.14 11.22 9.45
N GLY A 315 5.52 10.05 9.43
CA GLY A 315 4.07 9.91 9.43
C GLY A 315 3.56 8.66 10.12
N VAL A 316 2.33 8.76 10.61
CA VAL A 316 1.57 7.66 11.22
C VAL A 316 0.21 7.54 10.57
N GLY A 317 -0.22 6.31 10.35
CA GLY A 317 -1.47 6.04 9.66
C GLY A 317 -1.90 4.58 9.72
N ALA A 318 -2.71 4.19 8.76
CA ALA A 318 -3.23 2.85 8.63
C ALA A 318 -3.17 2.34 7.19
N VAL A 319 -2.94 1.05 7.04
CA VAL A 319 -3.00 0.31 5.77
C VAL A 319 -4.25 -0.56 5.81
N PHE A 320 -5.08 -0.46 4.78
CA PHE A 320 -6.29 -1.25 4.65
C PHE A 320 -6.07 -2.51 3.83
N GLN A 321 -5.14 -2.44 2.88
CA GLN A 321 -4.72 -3.57 2.06
C GLN A 321 -3.23 -3.41 1.79
N SER A 322 -2.45 -4.25 2.46
CA SER A 322 -1.01 -4.43 2.15
C SER A 322 -0.86 -5.52 1.10
N LEU A 323 0.19 -5.40 0.35
CA LEU A 323 0.65 -6.46 -0.55
C LEU A 323 1.25 -7.60 0.26
#